data_f18c87605bec87465d87691f844920ba
#
_entry.id   f18c87605bec87465d87691f844920ba
#
_cell.length_a   1.000
_cell.length_b   1.000
_cell.length_c   1.000
_cell.angle_alpha   90.00
_cell.angle_beta   90.00
_cell.angle_gamma   90.00
#
_symmetry.space_group_name_H-M   'P 1'
#
loop_
_entity.id
_entity.type
_entity.pdbx_description
1 polymer ?
#
loop_
_entity_poly.entity_id
_entity_poly.type
_entity_poly.pdbx_seq_one_letter_code
_entity_poly.pdbx_strand_id
1 'polypeptide(L)'
;MISFCKSGIIGNIVHLDASFTKLIPNENIREYDSKLLGGSHNELMTYPLIAACKILGHDVLDYKNLRYYYNSNVDIFSKLELQYKKSTASLYVGIGAKKEGDLVITGTKGYIYCSAPWWKTSQFEIKFENSTKNIKHEHSFLGDGLRYEIAEFISCINSKNSFSFKLTDKDMLFLTQFIQSDYDSIKLD
;
A
#
# COMPACT_ATOMS: atom_id res chain seq x y z
N MET A 1 13.76 -3.70 1.36
CA MET A 1 13.02 -2.81 2.27
C MET A 1 12.40 -3.57 3.45
N ILE A 2 11.48 -4.52 3.28
CA ILE A 2 10.81 -5.27 4.39
C ILE A 2 11.81 -5.91 5.37
N SER A 3 12.89 -6.51 4.88
CA SER A 3 13.95 -7.09 5.74
C SER A 3 14.61 -6.06 6.66
N PHE A 4 14.80 -4.84 6.20
CA PHE A 4 15.34 -3.74 7.02
C PHE A 4 14.33 -3.28 8.09
N CYS A 5 13.04 -3.25 7.78
CA CYS A 5 12.02 -3.02 8.79
C CYS A 5 12.08 -4.06 9.91
N LYS A 6 12.23 -5.33 9.54
CA LYS A 6 12.30 -6.45 10.49
C LYS A 6 13.62 -6.53 11.26
N SER A 7 14.71 -5.97 10.75
CA SER A 7 16.03 -5.98 11.43
C SER A 7 16.10 -5.05 12.62
N GLY A 8 15.13 -4.13 12.78
CA GLY A 8 15.13 -3.13 13.84
C GLY A 8 16.13 -1.98 13.62
N ILE A 9 16.66 -1.81 12.42
CA ILE A 9 17.64 -0.76 12.09
C ILE A 9 17.10 0.64 12.36
N ILE A 10 15.79 0.86 12.12
CA ILE A 10 15.08 2.10 12.43
C ILE A 10 14.40 2.10 13.81
N GLY A 11 14.68 1.08 14.64
CA GLY A 11 14.00 0.89 15.93
C GLY A 11 12.61 0.29 15.78
N ASN A 12 11.69 0.64 16.71
CA ASN A 12 10.29 0.23 16.62
C ASN A 12 9.58 1.08 15.56
N ILE A 13 8.80 0.43 14.69
CA ILE A 13 7.99 1.14 13.70
C ILE A 13 6.79 1.75 14.42
N VAL A 14 6.57 3.05 14.23
CA VAL A 14 5.48 3.81 14.85
C VAL A 14 4.45 4.30 13.85
N HIS A 15 4.86 4.52 12.60
CA HIS A 15 3.94 4.97 11.55
C HIS A 15 4.37 4.49 10.15
N LEU A 16 3.38 4.29 9.28
CA LEU A 16 3.58 4.06 7.84
C LEU A 16 2.69 5.03 7.06
N ASP A 17 3.30 5.79 6.15
CA ASP A 17 2.60 6.64 5.19
C ASP A 17 2.86 6.09 3.78
N ALA A 18 1.81 5.83 3.01
CA ALA A 18 1.92 5.33 1.65
C ALA A 18 0.86 5.94 0.74
N SER A 19 1.27 6.35 -0.45
CA SER A 19 0.34 6.92 -1.41
C SER A 19 0.45 6.28 -2.80
N PHE A 20 -0.70 6.07 -3.43
CA PHE A 20 -0.80 5.67 -4.82
C PHE A 20 -1.88 6.47 -5.53
N THR A 21 -1.47 7.45 -6.34
CA THR A 21 -2.41 8.28 -7.08
C THR A 21 -2.07 8.28 -8.57
N LYS A 22 -3.10 8.12 -9.39
CA LYS A 22 -2.99 8.16 -10.84
C LYS A 22 -4.14 9.02 -11.38
N LEU A 23 -3.83 10.18 -11.94
CA LEU A 23 -4.87 10.96 -12.62
C LEU A 23 -5.40 10.18 -13.81
N ILE A 24 -6.67 9.84 -13.76
CA ILE A 24 -7.38 9.18 -14.84
C ILE A 24 -8.27 10.25 -15.47
N PRO A 25 -8.10 10.55 -16.78
CA PRO A 25 -8.97 11.50 -17.46
C PRO A 25 -10.42 11.09 -17.28
N ASN A 26 -11.26 12.08 -16.91
CA ASN A 26 -12.67 11.86 -16.65
C ASN A 26 -13.40 11.34 -17.89
N GLU A 27 -14.46 10.57 -17.63
CA GLU A 27 -15.75 10.55 -18.31
C GLU A 27 -15.97 9.27 -19.13
N ASN A 28 -17.03 8.58 -18.77
CA ASN A 28 -17.54 7.38 -19.43
C ASN A 28 -16.61 6.15 -19.39
N ILE A 29 -15.75 6.07 -18.37
CA ILE A 29 -14.89 4.92 -18.15
C ILE A 29 -15.27 4.22 -16.83
N ARG A 30 -14.95 2.95 -16.74
CA ARG A 30 -15.29 2.05 -15.62
C ARG A 30 -14.89 2.62 -14.25
N GLU A 31 -13.75 3.27 -14.17
CA GLU A 31 -13.20 3.81 -12.92
C GLU A 31 -14.07 4.92 -12.30
N TYR A 32 -14.93 5.54 -13.09
CA TYR A 32 -15.91 6.55 -12.63
C TYR A 32 -17.34 6.03 -12.57
N ASP A 33 -17.56 4.72 -12.76
CA ASP A 33 -18.89 4.10 -12.68
C ASP A 33 -19.04 3.31 -11.39
N SER A 34 -19.89 3.79 -10.48
CA SER A 34 -20.18 3.11 -9.21
C SER A 34 -20.83 1.72 -9.40
N LYS A 35 -21.56 1.51 -10.50
CA LYS A 35 -22.18 0.22 -10.82
C LYS A 35 -21.13 -0.83 -11.20
N LEU A 36 -19.96 -0.38 -11.67
CA LEU A 36 -18.82 -1.22 -12.01
C LEU A 36 -17.73 -1.22 -10.92
N LEU A 37 -18.11 -0.82 -9.68
CA LEU A 37 -17.21 -0.73 -8.53
C LEU A 37 -16.03 0.20 -8.79
N GLY A 38 -16.22 1.28 -9.54
CA GLY A 38 -15.21 2.33 -9.72
C GLY A 38 -14.92 3.08 -8.42
N GLY A 39 -13.96 3.98 -8.48
CA GLY A 39 -13.52 4.81 -7.35
C GLY A 39 -12.09 4.51 -6.91
N SER A 40 -11.45 5.52 -6.33
CA SER A 40 -10.06 5.46 -5.90
C SER A 40 -9.81 4.33 -4.91
N HIS A 41 -10.72 4.14 -3.98
CA HIS A 41 -10.62 3.11 -2.96
C HIS A 41 -10.60 1.71 -3.59
N ASN A 42 -11.60 1.39 -4.40
CA ASN A 42 -11.72 0.08 -5.02
C ASN A 42 -10.59 -0.21 -6.00
N GLU A 43 -10.18 0.79 -6.77
CA GLU A 43 -9.16 0.63 -7.80
C GLU A 43 -7.73 0.53 -7.25
N LEU A 44 -7.43 1.28 -6.18
CA LEU A 44 -6.04 1.53 -5.81
C LEU A 44 -5.68 1.17 -4.37
N MET A 45 -6.64 1.06 -3.43
CA MET A 45 -6.35 0.88 -2.00
C MET A 45 -5.59 -0.41 -1.70
N THR A 46 -5.75 -1.43 -2.50
CA THR A 46 -5.02 -2.70 -2.36
C THR A 46 -3.49 -2.49 -2.31
N TYR A 47 -2.95 -1.55 -3.09
CA TYR A 47 -1.51 -1.30 -3.14
C TYR A 47 -0.92 -0.82 -1.81
N PRO A 48 -1.36 0.31 -1.23
CA PRO A 48 -0.82 0.76 0.05
C PRO A 48 -1.25 -0.15 1.21
N LEU A 49 -2.41 -0.81 1.13
CA LEU A 49 -2.86 -1.75 2.16
C LEU A 49 -1.98 -3.01 2.22
N ILE A 50 -1.50 -3.53 1.08
CA ILE A 50 -0.50 -4.61 1.06
C ILE A 50 0.79 -4.17 1.76
N ALA A 51 1.26 -2.95 1.53
CA ALA A 51 2.47 -2.45 2.20
C ALA A 51 2.27 -2.38 3.72
N ALA A 52 1.14 -1.84 4.19
CA ALA A 52 0.80 -1.81 5.61
C ALA A 52 0.72 -3.23 6.20
N CYS A 53 0.02 -4.14 5.55
CA CYS A 53 -0.11 -5.54 5.96
C CYS A 53 1.26 -6.24 6.09
N LYS A 54 2.15 -6.08 5.11
CA LYS A 54 3.49 -6.72 5.10
C LYS A 54 4.45 -6.15 6.14
N ILE A 55 4.26 -4.90 6.54
CA ILE A 55 5.16 -4.17 7.44
C ILE A 55 4.62 -4.15 8.87
N LEU A 56 3.33 -3.89 9.05
CA LEU A 56 2.68 -3.72 10.35
C LEU A 56 1.88 -4.96 10.79
N GLY A 57 1.55 -5.85 9.86
CA GLY A 57 0.76 -7.06 10.13
C GLY A 57 -0.74 -6.89 9.86
N HIS A 58 -1.54 -7.85 10.34
CA HIS A 58 -2.96 -7.96 10.06
C HIS A 58 -3.85 -7.46 11.21
N ASP A 59 -3.28 -7.18 12.39
CA ASP A 59 -4.03 -6.91 13.61
C ASP A 59 -4.41 -5.43 13.72
N VAL A 60 -5.25 -4.96 12.79
CA VAL A 60 -5.85 -3.62 12.82
C VAL A 60 -6.89 -3.56 13.94
N LEU A 61 -6.76 -2.60 14.86
CA LEU A 61 -7.66 -2.41 15.99
C LEU A 61 -8.84 -1.50 15.64
N ASP A 62 -8.56 -0.48 14.83
CA ASP A 62 -9.55 0.53 14.40
C ASP A 62 -9.11 1.17 13.10
N TYR A 63 -10.04 1.72 12.34
CA TYR A 63 -9.75 2.43 11.11
C TYR A 63 -10.75 3.53 10.82
N LYS A 64 -10.30 4.53 10.05
CA LYS A 64 -11.16 5.60 9.54
C LYS A 64 -10.90 5.83 8.08
N ASN A 65 -11.95 5.77 7.27
CA ASN A 65 -11.89 6.08 5.84
C ASN A 65 -12.48 7.45 5.57
N LEU A 66 -11.69 8.34 4.97
CA LEU A 66 -12.07 9.68 4.56
C LEU A 66 -12.06 9.73 3.05
N ARG A 67 -13.21 10.00 2.42
CA ARG A 67 -13.37 9.98 0.97
C ARG A 67 -13.84 11.33 0.46
N TYR A 68 -13.28 11.72 -0.67
CA TYR A 68 -13.74 12.84 -1.47
C TYR A 68 -14.42 12.30 -2.74
N TYR A 69 -15.70 12.58 -2.89
CA TYR A 69 -16.53 12.02 -3.95
C TYR A 69 -16.66 12.97 -5.14
N TYR A 70 -16.76 12.36 -6.33
CA TYR A 70 -17.17 13.01 -7.55
C TYR A 70 -18.64 12.66 -7.84
N ASN A 71 -19.48 13.66 -8.02
CA ASN A 71 -20.92 13.46 -8.29
C ASN A 71 -21.64 12.50 -7.31
N SER A 72 -21.26 12.51 -6.05
CA SER A 72 -21.81 11.74 -4.92
C SER A 72 -21.72 10.21 -4.98
N ASN A 73 -21.23 9.60 -6.07
CA ASN A 73 -21.31 8.14 -6.24
C ASN A 73 -19.94 7.43 -6.33
N VAL A 74 -18.87 8.16 -6.68
CA VAL A 74 -17.54 7.61 -6.87
C VAL A 74 -16.52 8.47 -6.16
N ASP A 75 -15.72 7.87 -5.30
CA ASP A 75 -14.62 8.57 -4.65
C ASP A 75 -13.45 8.76 -5.62
N ILE A 76 -12.99 10.00 -5.73
CA ILE A 76 -11.84 10.38 -6.56
C ILE A 76 -10.56 10.59 -5.76
N PHE A 77 -10.68 10.59 -4.44
CA PHE A 77 -9.58 10.57 -3.48
C PHE A 77 -10.04 9.93 -2.19
N SER A 78 -9.23 9.02 -1.65
CA SER A 78 -9.52 8.35 -0.38
C SER A 78 -8.28 8.34 0.51
N LYS A 79 -8.49 8.59 1.80
CA LYS A 79 -7.49 8.45 2.85
C LYS A 79 -7.98 7.45 3.87
N LEU A 80 -7.23 6.37 4.07
CA LEU A 80 -7.49 5.35 5.07
C LEU A 80 -6.47 5.46 6.20
N GLU A 81 -6.95 5.72 7.40
CA GLU A 81 -6.17 5.71 8.64
C GLU A 81 -6.36 4.35 9.32
N LEU A 82 -5.26 3.68 9.65
CA LEU A 82 -5.28 2.41 10.36
C LEU A 82 -4.61 2.58 11.72
N GLN A 83 -5.24 2.02 12.75
CA GLN A 83 -4.69 1.95 14.10
C GLN A 83 -4.32 0.51 14.45
N TYR A 84 -3.07 0.32 14.85
CA TYR A 84 -2.55 -0.93 15.43
C TYR A 84 -2.20 -0.72 16.90
N LYS A 85 -1.88 -1.78 17.61
CA LYS A 85 -1.53 -1.71 19.04
C LYS A 85 -0.36 -0.77 19.35
N LYS A 86 0.63 -0.68 18.46
CA LYS A 86 1.87 0.10 18.68
C LYS A 86 2.24 1.00 17.51
N SER A 87 1.42 1.06 16.48
CA SER A 87 1.70 1.83 15.27
C SER A 87 0.41 2.28 14.61
N THR A 88 0.56 3.18 13.63
CA THR A 88 -0.53 3.65 12.78
C THR A 88 -0.10 3.60 11.32
N ALA A 89 -1.07 3.66 10.39
CA ALA A 89 -0.77 3.89 9.00
C ALA A 89 -1.73 4.91 8.38
N SER A 90 -1.21 5.73 7.47
CA SER A 90 -1.98 6.66 6.63
C SER A 90 -1.80 6.26 5.18
N LEU A 91 -2.88 5.80 4.56
CA LEU A 91 -2.88 5.29 3.19
C LEU A 91 -3.70 6.20 2.30
N TYR A 92 -3.14 6.60 1.16
CA TYR A 92 -3.79 7.55 0.27
C TYR A 92 -3.89 6.99 -1.15
N VAL A 93 -5.05 7.12 -1.74
CA VAL A 93 -5.30 6.75 -3.14
C VAL A 93 -6.12 7.81 -3.86
N GLY A 94 -5.92 7.96 -5.16
CA GLY A 94 -6.62 8.96 -5.92
C GLY A 94 -6.61 8.68 -7.43
N ILE A 95 -7.79 8.78 -8.07
CA ILE A 95 -7.95 8.77 -9.51
C ILE A 95 -8.22 10.18 -10.07
N GLY A 96 -8.72 11.10 -9.25
CA GLY A 96 -9.02 12.48 -9.63
C GLY A 96 -8.19 13.53 -8.91
N ALA A 97 -7.29 13.13 -8.01
CA ALA A 97 -6.35 14.01 -7.32
C ALA A 97 -4.95 13.41 -7.31
N LYS A 98 -3.92 14.25 -7.46
CA LYS A 98 -2.53 13.82 -7.51
C LYS A 98 -1.82 14.12 -6.20
N LYS A 99 -1.18 13.11 -5.63
CA LYS A 99 -0.23 13.18 -4.52
C LYS A 99 1.09 12.54 -4.95
N GLU A 100 2.20 12.88 -4.28
CA GLU A 100 3.48 12.16 -4.46
C GLU A 100 3.27 10.67 -4.16
N GLY A 101 3.80 9.80 -5.02
CA GLY A 101 3.68 8.35 -4.90
C GLY A 101 4.83 7.75 -4.09
N ASP A 102 5.02 8.22 -2.87
CA ASP A 102 6.07 7.83 -1.94
C ASP A 102 5.57 6.87 -0.86
N LEU A 103 6.53 6.23 -0.19
CA LEU A 103 6.29 5.41 0.99
C LEU A 103 7.29 5.82 2.07
N VAL A 104 6.79 6.14 3.26
CA VAL A 104 7.61 6.48 4.44
C VAL A 104 7.28 5.53 5.58
N ILE A 105 8.32 4.92 6.16
CA ILE A 105 8.18 4.05 7.33
C ILE A 105 8.94 4.70 8.47
N THR A 106 8.21 5.25 9.43
CA THR A 106 8.76 5.98 10.57
C THR A 106 9.05 5.04 11.74
N GLY A 107 10.26 5.12 12.25
CA GLY A 107 10.71 4.35 13.41
C GLY A 107 11.29 5.23 14.51
N THR A 108 11.55 4.63 15.68
CA THR A 108 12.05 5.34 16.88
C THR A 108 13.54 5.73 16.80
N LYS A 109 14.27 5.23 15.80
CA LYS A 109 15.71 5.54 15.60
C LYS A 109 16.02 6.15 14.23
N GLY A 110 15.04 6.23 13.35
CA GLY A 110 15.18 6.71 11.99
C GLY A 110 13.95 6.36 11.16
N TYR A 111 14.00 6.60 9.87
CA TYR A 111 12.91 6.26 8.96
C TYR A 111 13.44 5.72 7.63
N ILE A 112 12.59 4.98 6.93
CA ILE A 112 12.85 4.54 5.56
C ILE A 112 12.00 5.39 4.63
N TYR A 113 12.64 5.97 3.63
CA TYR A 113 11.99 6.74 2.57
C TYR A 113 12.16 6.03 1.24
N CYS A 114 11.07 5.68 0.60
CA CYS A 114 11.03 5.16 -0.75
C CYS A 114 10.35 6.19 -1.66
N SER A 115 11.11 6.76 -2.58
CA SER A 115 10.61 7.77 -3.53
C SER A 115 9.61 7.17 -4.52
N ALA A 116 8.84 8.04 -5.15
CA ALA A 116 7.92 7.67 -6.23
C ALA A 116 8.67 7.07 -7.43
N PRO A 117 8.11 6.03 -8.05
CA PRO A 117 6.95 5.25 -7.64
C PRO A 117 7.35 4.11 -6.68
N TRP A 118 6.98 4.20 -5.42
CA TRP A 118 7.40 3.23 -4.39
C TRP A 118 7.00 1.77 -4.72
N TRP A 119 5.93 1.55 -5.46
CA TRP A 119 5.47 0.21 -5.87
C TRP A 119 6.40 -0.46 -6.91
N LYS A 120 7.30 0.31 -7.54
CA LYS A 120 8.39 -0.16 -8.38
C LYS A 120 9.74 -0.10 -7.66
N THR A 121 9.80 -0.23 -6.36
CA THR A 121 10.94 -0.02 -5.45
C THR A 121 12.30 -0.21 -6.11
N SER A 122 12.80 0.78 -6.82
CA SER A 122 14.14 0.76 -7.43
C SER A 122 15.20 1.35 -6.51
N GLN A 123 14.78 2.22 -5.59
CA GLN A 123 15.65 2.84 -4.60
C GLN A 123 14.89 3.18 -3.33
N PHE A 124 15.57 3.14 -2.20
CA PHE A 124 15.09 3.68 -0.93
C PHE A 124 16.27 4.10 -0.06
N GLU A 125 16.01 4.98 0.87
CA GLU A 125 17.00 5.48 1.82
C GLU A 125 16.56 5.19 3.24
N ILE A 126 17.52 4.74 4.07
CA ILE A 126 17.36 4.66 5.53
C ILE A 126 18.00 5.92 6.09
N LYS A 127 17.21 6.75 6.74
CA LYS A 127 17.63 8.07 7.23
C LYS A 127 17.59 8.12 8.75
N PHE A 128 18.63 8.71 9.31
CA PHE A 128 18.82 8.87 10.74
C PHE A 128 18.96 10.37 11.08
N GLU A 129 18.81 10.72 12.36
CA GLU A 129 19.04 12.08 12.84
C GLU A 129 20.46 12.56 12.45
N ASN A 130 21.45 11.72 12.64
CA ASN A 130 22.79 11.98 12.09
C ASN A 130 22.85 11.54 10.62
N SER A 131 22.77 12.48 9.71
CA SER A 131 22.75 12.26 8.26
C SER A 131 24.00 11.53 7.71
N THR A 132 25.14 11.57 8.43
CA THR A 132 26.36 10.82 8.03
C THR A 132 26.16 9.30 8.12
N LYS A 133 25.11 8.83 8.81
CA LYS A 133 24.76 7.42 8.96
C LYS A 133 23.70 6.95 7.96
N ASN A 134 23.22 7.84 7.08
CA ASN A 134 22.22 7.49 6.09
C ASN A 134 22.73 6.39 5.15
N ILE A 135 21.84 5.48 4.80
CA ILE A 135 22.16 4.34 3.95
C ILE A 135 21.24 4.38 2.74
N LYS A 136 21.83 4.42 1.54
CA LYS A 136 21.09 4.40 0.29
C LYS A 136 21.14 2.99 -0.30
N HIS A 137 19.99 2.51 -0.74
CA HIS A 137 19.85 1.24 -1.43
C HIS A 137 19.28 1.47 -2.82
N GLU A 138 19.94 0.88 -3.80
CA GLU A 138 19.52 0.89 -5.20
C GLU A 138 19.41 -0.55 -5.69
N HIS A 139 18.39 -0.80 -6.49
CA HIS A 139 18.16 -2.10 -7.11
C HIS A 139 17.64 -1.94 -8.53
N SER A 140 18.17 -2.72 -9.46
CA SER A 140 17.70 -2.74 -10.83
C SER A 140 16.33 -3.40 -10.91
N PHE A 141 15.32 -2.64 -11.32
CA PHE A 141 14.00 -3.16 -11.61
C PHE A 141 13.86 -3.39 -13.11
N LEU A 142 13.66 -4.64 -13.51
CA LEU A 142 13.60 -5.02 -14.92
C LEU A 142 12.17 -5.02 -15.42
N GLY A 143 11.86 -4.09 -16.34
CA GLY A 143 10.52 -3.95 -16.95
C GLY A 143 9.47 -3.44 -15.99
N ASP A 144 8.23 -3.85 -16.17
CA ASP A 144 7.05 -3.30 -15.48
C ASP A 144 6.57 -4.10 -14.26
N GLY A 145 7.30 -5.09 -13.81
CA GLY A 145 6.94 -5.91 -12.66
C GLY A 145 6.17 -7.18 -12.98
N LEU A 146 5.39 -7.23 -14.04
CA LEU A 146 4.61 -8.41 -14.46
C LEU A 146 5.47 -9.68 -14.61
N ARG A 147 6.72 -9.53 -15.07
CA ARG A 147 7.67 -10.64 -15.15
C ARG A 147 7.95 -11.31 -13.80
N TYR A 148 7.97 -10.53 -12.72
CA TYR A 148 8.19 -11.05 -11.36
C TYR A 148 6.97 -11.78 -10.85
N GLU A 149 5.78 -11.31 -11.20
CA GLU A 149 4.51 -11.98 -10.88
C GLU A 149 4.42 -13.32 -11.62
N ILE A 150 4.69 -13.33 -12.92
CA ILE A 150 4.70 -14.55 -13.75
C ILE A 150 5.76 -15.54 -13.22
N ALA A 151 6.97 -15.08 -12.92
CA ALA A 151 8.03 -15.94 -12.39
C ALA A 151 7.64 -16.57 -11.03
N GLU A 152 7.02 -15.79 -10.14
CA GLU A 152 6.50 -16.30 -8.87
C GLU A 152 5.38 -17.31 -9.08
N PHE A 153 4.43 -17.01 -9.95
CA PHE A 153 3.32 -17.90 -10.28
C PHE A 153 3.81 -19.25 -10.84
N ILE A 154 4.73 -19.22 -11.81
CA ILE A 154 5.35 -20.43 -12.37
C ILE A 154 6.12 -21.19 -11.27
N SER A 155 6.84 -20.50 -10.40
CA SER A 155 7.55 -21.11 -9.27
C SER A 155 6.58 -21.84 -8.33
N CYS A 156 5.44 -21.24 -8.03
CA CYS A 156 4.39 -21.87 -7.20
C CYS A 156 3.80 -23.11 -7.87
N ILE A 157 3.57 -23.09 -9.19
CA ILE A 157 3.07 -24.25 -9.94
C ILE A 157 4.10 -25.39 -9.92
N ASN A 158 5.37 -25.10 -10.15
CA ASN A 158 6.45 -26.08 -10.25
C ASN A 158 6.92 -26.59 -8.89
N SER A 159 6.79 -25.80 -7.84
CA SER A 159 7.01 -26.27 -6.48
C SER A 159 5.78 -27.06 -6.04
N LYS A 160 6.00 -28.21 -5.40
CA LYS A 160 4.88 -28.95 -4.79
C LYS A 160 4.17 -28.17 -3.68
N ASN A 161 4.65 -26.97 -3.36
CA ASN A 161 4.07 -26.01 -2.45
C ASN A 161 3.24 -25.00 -3.25
N SER A 162 1.91 -25.11 -3.21
CA SER A 162 0.98 -24.21 -3.89
C SER A 162 0.89 -22.79 -3.28
N PHE A 163 1.88 -22.35 -2.50
CA PHE A 163 1.82 -21.08 -1.76
C PHE A 163 2.95 -20.15 -2.16
N SER A 164 2.61 -18.89 -2.44
CA SER A 164 3.61 -17.83 -2.50
C SER A 164 3.97 -17.36 -1.10
N PHE A 165 5.28 -17.31 -0.80
CA PHE A 165 5.75 -16.68 0.44
C PHE A 165 5.76 -15.15 0.36
N LYS A 166 5.67 -14.58 -0.84
CA LYS A 166 5.63 -13.14 -1.06
C LYS A 166 4.28 -12.54 -0.74
N LEU A 167 3.21 -13.24 -1.10
CA LEU A 167 1.85 -12.89 -0.75
C LEU A 167 1.15 -14.17 -0.30
N THR A 168 0.95 -14.31 1.01
CA THR A 168 0.37 -15.51 1.61
C THR A 168 -1.16 -15.48 1.52
N ASP A 169 -1.81 -16.65 1.65
CA ASP A 169 -3.28 -16.74 1.72
C ASP A 169 -3.85 -15.86 2.83
N LYS A 170 -3.14 -15.76 3.97
CA LYS A 170 -3.53 -14.88 5.07
C LYS A 170 -3.51 -13.41 4.65
N ASP A 171 -2.50 -12.99 3.89
CA ASP A 171 -2.44 -11.62 3.35
C ASP A 171 -3.62 -11.38 2.41
N MET A 172 -3.89 -12.31 1.48
CA MET A 172 -4.97 -12.18 0.49
C MET A 172 -6.35 -12.13 1.15
N LEU A 173 -6.62 -13.02 2.09
CA LEU A 173 -7.87 -13.03 2.84
C LEU A 173 -8.07 -11.72 3.63
N PHE A 174 -7.04 -11.25 4.32
CA PHE A 174 -7.10 -9.97 5.04
C PHE A 174 -7.45 -8.82 4.10
N LEU A 175 -6.75 -8.68 2.97
CA LEU A 175 -6.98 -7.61 2.01
C LEU A 175 -8.42 -7.63 1.48
N THR A 176 -8.89 -8.80 1.05
CA THR A 176 -10.23 -8.96 0.50
C THR A 176 -11.31 -8.65 1.53
N GLN A 177 -11.21 -9.23 2.72
CA GLN A 177 -12.17 -9.01 3.79
C GLN A 177 -12.17 -7.55 4.27
N PHE A 178 -10.99 -6.93 4.40
CA PHE A 178 -10.87 -5.54 4.83
C PHE A 178 -11.51 -4.59 3.82
N ILE A 179 -11.20 -4.73 2.52
CA ILE A 179 -11.77 -3.88 1.48
C ILE A 179 -13.28 -4.08 1.39
N GLN A 180 -13.78 -5.32 1.50
CA GLN A 180 -15.20 -5.62 1.47
C GLN A 180 -15.92 -5.05 2.69
N SER A 181 -15.41 -5.22 3.90
CA SER A 181 -16.04 -4.73 5.13
C SER A 181 -16.11 -3.20 5.16
N ASP A 182 -15.08 -2.52 4.68
CA ASP A 182 -15.07 -1.08 4.56
C ASP A 182 -16.09 -0.58 3.52
N TYR A 183 -16.24 -1.27 2.40
CA TYR A 183 -17.25 -0.96 1.39
C TYR A 183 -18.67 -1.15 1.90
N ASP A 184 -18.94 -2.22 2.63
CA ASP A 184 -20.26 -2.53 3.16
C ASP A 184 -20.67 -1.54 4.28
N SER A 185 -19.73 -1.05 5.07
CA SER A 185 -20.00 -0.04 6.10
C SER A 185 -20.48 1.30 5.55
N ILE A 186 -20.03 1.66 4.34
CA ILE A 186 -20.43 2.92 3.67
C ILE A 186 -21.83 2.84 3.06
N LYS A 187 -22.30 1.66 2.69
CA LYS A 187 -23.65 1.47 2.14
C LYS A 187 -24.77 1.56 3.17
N LEU A 188 -24.43 1.55 4.46
CA LEU A 188 -25.40 1.55 5.56
C LEU A 188 -25.66 2.94 6.13
N ASP A 189 -24.94 3.98 5.68
CA ASP A 189 -25.12 5.39 5.98
C ASP A 189 -25.81 6.13 4.81
#